data_f984ad2ab2b821df5e40ad898be6b6cb
#
_entry.id   f984ad2ab2b821df5e40ad898be6b6cb
#
_cell.length_a   1.000
_cell.length_b   1.000
_cell.length_c   1.000
_cell.angle_alpha   90.00
_cell.angle_beta   90.00
_cell.angle_gamma   90.00
#
_symmetry.space_group_name_H-M   'P 1'
#
loop_
_entity.id
_entity.type
_entity.pdbx_description
1 polymer ?
#
loop_
_entity_poly.entity_id
_entity_poly.type
_entity_poly.pdbx_seq_one_letter_code
_entity_poly.pdbx_strand_id
1 'polypeptide(L)'
;MEQWKQIEGTDGKYEVSNLGRVRTNGKRPGLLTLTKQKSGYRYAMIQLSNGKQKNCRVHRLVAEYFLPNPDNLPCINHIDGNKENNHVSNLEWCTYQDNMQHAVRTGLTHPHRWTTEERKHISERNKGQIITTEQREKIRQALKGRKRPDVSERQKGVALCRKAIEASIAARKRKAEERRAIEAMKPKRPRGRPRKMIDS
;
A
#
# COMPACT_ATOMS: atom_id res chain seq x y z
N MET A 1 -23.67 -2.33 -14.02
CA MET A 1 -24.87 -2.14 -13.17
C MET A 1 -24.51 -2.33 -11.71
N GLU A 2 -25.17 -1.61 -10.81
CA GLU A 2 -24.98 -1.82 -9.38
C GLU A 2 -25.76 -3.04 -8.91
N GLN A 3 -25.05 -3.91 -8.17
CA GLN A 3 -25.61 -5.13 -7.58
C GLN A 3 -25.58 -5.00 -6.07
N TRP A 4 -26.61 -5.52 -5.40
CA TRP A 4 -26.75 -5.50 -3.95
C TRP A 4 -26.84 -6.91 -3.40
N LYS A 5 -26.15 -7.16 -2.28
CA LYS A 5 -26.19 -8.43 -1.55
C LYS A 5 -26.48 -8.18 -0.08
N GLN A 6 -27.34 -9.02 0.49
CA GLN A 6 -27.70 -8.94 1.91
C GLN A 6 -26.51 -9.33 2.79
N ILE A 7 -26.34 -8.58 3.88
CA ILE A 7 -25.29 -8.84 4.85
C ILE A 7 -25.80 -9.87 5.86
N GLU A 8 -25.09 -10.97 5.98
CA GLU A 8 -25.42 -12.05 6.90
C GLU A 8 -25.44 -11.60 8.37
N GLY A 9 -26.30 -12.23 9.17
CA GLY A 9 -26.46 -11.90 10.59
C GLY A 9 -27.12 -10.56 10.87
N THR A 10 -27.88 -10.00 9.89
CA THR A 10 -28.60 -8.73 10.03
C THR A 10 -30.11 -8.84 9.79
N ASP A 11 -30.64 -10.06 9.71
CA ASP A 11 -32.06 -10.33 9.38
C ASP A 11 -32.53 -9.62 8.10
N GLY A 12 -31.63 -9.51 7.09
CA GLY A 12 -31.91 -8.82 5.84
C GLY A 12 -32.04 -7.31 5.93
N LYS A 13 -31.73 -6.71 7.08
CA LYS A 13 -31.85 -5.26 7.29
C LYS A 13 -30.84 -4.45 6.55
N TYR A 14 -29.68 -5.03 6.19
CA TYR A 14 -28.59 -4.31 5.54
C TYR A 14 -28.13 -5.02 4.29
N GLU A 15 -27.75 -4.23 3.30
CA GLU A 15 -27.17 -4.71 2.05
C GLU A 15 -25.92 -3.90 1.68
N VAL A 16 -24.97 -4.56 1.03
CA VAL A 16 -23.78 -3.96 0.48
C VAL A 16 -23.81 -4.03 -1.05
N SER A 17 -23.33 -2.99 -1.73
CA SER A 17 -23.22 -2.98 -3.18
C SER A 17 -21.80 -3.24 -3.66
N ASN A 18 -21.68 -3.72 -4.90
CA ASN A 18 -20.41 -3.86 -5.62
C ASN A 18 -19.69 -2.51 -5.87
N LEU A 19 -20.36 -1.38 -5.64
CA LEU A 19 -19.78 -0.03 -5.73
C LEU A 19 -19.27 0.51 -4.38
N GLY A 20 -19.35 -0.29 -3.30
CA GLY A 20 -18.90 0.14 -1.97
C GLY A 20 -19.90 1.00 -1.21
N ARG A 21 -21.20 0.92 -1.58
CA ARG A 21 -22.29 1.55 -0.83
C ARG A 21 -22.94 0.55 0.10
N VAL A 22 -23.49 1.01 1.20
CA VAL A 22 -24.26 0.20 2.16
C VAL A 22 -25.60 0.86 2.35
N ARG A 23 -26.68 0.06 2.32
CA ARG A 23 -28.05 0.54 2.58
C ARG A 23 -28.73 -0.26 3.66
N THR A 24 -29.73 0.33 4.26
CA THR A 24 -30.65 -0.33 5.18
C THR A 24 -32.04 -0.44 4.60
N ASN A 25 -32.67 -1.61 4.79
CA ASN A 25 -34.08 -1.90 4.46
C ASN A 25 -34.95 -1.88 5.73
N GLY A 26 -34.39 -1.40 6.87
CA GLY A 26 -35.12 -1.35 8.16
C GLY A 26 -36.16 -0.24 8.25
N LYS A 27 -36.45 0.23 9.46
CA LYS A 27 -37.49 1.25 9.74
C LYS A 27 -37.34 2.55 8.96
N ARG A 28 -36.13 2.92 8.58
CA ARG A 28 -35.80 4.09 7.74
C ARG A 28 -34.91 3.62 6.60
N PRO A 29 -35.48 3.15 5.51
CA PRO A 29 -34.73 2.62 4.38
C PRO A 29 -33.91 3.73 3.70
N GLY A 30 -32.72 3.38 3.21
CA GLY A 30 -31.86 4.31 2.49
C GLY A 30 -30.38 3.98 2.61
N LEU A 31 -29.56 4.79 1.95
CA LEU A 31 -28.09 4.67 2.02
C LEU A 31 -27.59 5.08 3.40
N LEU A 32 -26.67 4.29 3.94
CA LEU A 32 -25.98 4.62 5.19
C LEU A 32 -24.90 5.66 4.95
N THR A 33 -24.78 6.60 5.88
CA THR A 33 -23.61 7.50 5.95
C THR A 33 -22.40 6.72 6.43
N LEU A 34 -21.36 6.65 5.59
CA LEU A 34 -20.13 5.94 5.90
C LEU A 34 -19.18 6.85 6.67
N THR A 35 -18.68 6.38 7.79
CA THR A 35 -17.71 7.12 8.63
C THR A 35 -16.29 6.89 8.11
N LYS A 36 -15.52 7.97 7.91
CA LYS A 36 -14.10 7.89 7.61
C LYS A 36 -13.29 7.91 8.90
N GLN A 37 -12.46 6.92 9.13
CA GLN A 37 -11.54 6.89 10.27
C GLN A 37 -10.17 7.51 9.92
N LYS A 38 -9.38 7.84 10.94
CA LYS A 38 -8.00 8.38 10.78
C LYS A 38 -7.10 7.50 9.90
N SER A 39 -7.36 6.20 9.86
CA SER A 39 -6.67 5.24 8.99
C SER A 39 -6.98 5.41 7.49
N GLY A 40 -7.96 6.27 7.13
CA GLY A 40 -8.42 6.51 5.76
C GLY A 40 -9.53 5.58 5.27
N TYR A 41 -9.80 4.49 5.99
CA TYR A 41 -10.85 3.54 5.60
C TYR A 41 -12.26 4.04 5.89
N ARG A 42 -13.22 3.60 5.06
CA ARG A 42 -14.66 3.83 5.26
C ARG A 42 -15.28 2.68 6.05
N TYR A 43 -16.16 3.04 6.98
CA TYR A 43 -16.86 2.12 7.87
C TYR A 43 -18.36 2.35 7.80
N ALA A 44 -19.11 1.24 7.89
CA ALA A 44 -20.54 1.21 8.09
C ALA A 44 -20.86 0.67 9.49
N MET A 45 -21.71 1.34 10.23
CA MET A 45 -22.25 0.84 11.50
C MET A 45 -23.48 -0.02 11.22
N ILE A 46 -23.42 -1.29 11.56
CA ILE A 46 -24.45 -2.30 11.26
C ILE A 46 -24.94 -2.88 12.57
N GLN A 47 -26.28 -2.98 12.72
CA GLN A 47 -26.89 -3.67 13.85
C GLN A 47 -27.10 -5.14 13.46
N LEU A 48 -26.54 -6.04 14.24
CA LEU A 48 -26.71 -7.49 14.08
C LEU A 48 -28.06 -7.97 14.64
N SER A 49 -28.47 -9.15 14.26
CA SER A 49 -29.71 -9.82 14.73
C SER A 49 -29.81 -9.94 16.26
N ASN A 50 -28.67 -10.07 16.94
CA ASN A 50 -28.57 -10.12 18.40
C ASN A 50 -28.64 -8.73 19.08
N GLY A 51 -28.99 -7.67 18.34
CA GLY A 51 -29.10 -6.31 18.83
C GLY A 51 -27.77 -5.57 18.98
N LYS A 52 -26.62 -6.25 18.86
CA LYS A 52 -25.29 -5.62 18.97
C LYS A 52 -24.96 -4.81 17.73
N GLN A 53 -24.28 -3.68 17.94
CA GLN A 53 -23.74 -2.87 16.85
C GLN A 53 -22.32 -3.35 16.48
N LYS A 54 -22.05 -3.44 15.18
CA LYS A 54 -20.73 -3.80 14.64
C LYS A 54 -20.29 -2.73 13.64
N ASN A 55 -19.05 -2.26 13.82
CA ASN A 55 -18.45 -1.31 12.90
C ASN A 55 -17.68 -2.10 11.84
N CYS A 56 -18.18 -2.15 10.62
CA CYS A 56 -17.66 -2.97 9.53
C CYS A 56 -16.90 -2.10 8.52
N ARG A 57 -15.71 -2.54 8.12
CA ARG A 57 -14.96 -1.90 7.03
C ARG A 57 -15.65 -2.19 5.70
N VAL A 58 -15.96 -1.14 4.94
CA VAL A 58 -16.73 -1.27 3.69
C VAL A 58 -16.01 -2.13 2.66
N HIS A 59 -14.71 -1.90 2.40
CA HIS A 59 -13.94 -2.73 1.47
C HIS A 59 -13.97 -4.22 1.84
N ARG A 60 -13.99 -4.54 3.15
CA ARG A 60 -14.08 -5.93 3.60
C ARG A 60 -15.44 -6.53 3.28
N LEU A 61 -16.51 -5.79 3.54
CA LEU A 61 -17.87 -6.22 3.14
C LEU A 61 -17.96 -6.46 1.62
N VAL A 62 -17.45 -5.52 0.81
CA VAL A 62 -17.46 -5.69 -0.65
C VAL A 62 -16.69 -6.94 -1.08
N ALA A 63 -15.47 -7.13 -0.56
CA ALA A 63 -14.66 -8.28 -0.92
C ALA A 63 -15.28 -9.60 -0.48
N GLU A 64 -15.81 -9.70 0.74
CA GLU A 64 -16.44 -10.90 1.27
C GLU A 64 -17.66 -11.32 0.45
N TYR A 65 -18.44 -10.37 -0.07
CA TYR A 65 -19.65 -10.67 -0.81
C TYR A 65 -19.48 -10.76 -2.33
N PHE A 66 -18.50 -10.11 -2.93
CA PHE A 66 -18.38 -10.00 -4.38
C PHE A 66 -17.10 -10.60 -4.97
N LEU A 67 -16.05 -10.83 -4.17
CA LEU A 67 -14.80 -11.42 -4.65
C LEU A 67 -14.62 -12.85 -4.12
N PRO A 68 -14.36 -13.83 -4.99
CA PRO A 68 -14.02 -15.17 -4.54
C PRO A 68 -12.66 -15.16 -3.83
N ASN A 69 -12.55 -15.96 -2.75
CA ASN A 69 -11.30 -16.13 -1.99
C ASN A 69 -11.01 -17.61 -1.75
N PRO A 70 -10.70 -18.39 -2.83
CA PRO A 70 -10.49 -19.82 -2.71
C PRO A 70 -9.26 -20.17 -1.86
N ASP A 71 -8.23 -19.32 -1.89
CA ASP A 71 -6.99 -19.50 -1.15
C ASP A 71 -7.04 -18.96 0.29
N ASN A 72 -8.20 -18.48 0.73
CA ASN A 72 -8.45 -17.92 2.07
C ASN A 72 -7.40 -16.83 2.46
N LEU A 73 -7.11 -15.94 1.51
CA LEU A 73 -6.12 -14.87 1.70
C LEU A 73 -6.61 -13.87 2.76
N PRO A 74 -5.72 -13.40 3.66
CA PRO A 74 -6.12 -12.64 4.84
C PRO A 74 -6.35 -11.14 4.60
N CYS A 75 -5.75 -10.59 3.55
CA CYS A 75 -5.73 -9.16 3.28
C CYS A 75 -6.56 -8.79 2.04
N ILE A 76 -7.02 -7.54 2.03
CA ILE A 76 -7.64 -6.91 0.86
C ILE A 76 -6.80 -5.69 0.51
N ASN A 77 -6.34 -5.65 -0.73
CA ASN A 77 -5.59 -4.53 -1.30
C ASN A 77 -6.54 -3.62 -2.12
N HIS A 78 -6.27 -2.31 -2.10
CA HIS A 78 -6.85 -1.35 -3.04
C HIS A 78 -5.85 -1.17 -4.19
N ILE A 79 -6.22 -1.60 -5.39
CA ILE A 79 -5.31 -1.62 -6.56
C ILE A 79 -4.78 -0.22 -6.88
N ASP A 80 -5.62 0.81 -6.77
CA ASP A 80 -5.25 2.22 -6.96
C ASP A 80 -4.60 2.87 -5.73
N GLY A 81 -4.49 2.16 -4.60
CA GLY A 81 -4.00 2.67 -3.33
C GLY A 81 -4.96 3.61 -2.59
N ASN A 82 -6.11 3.93 -3.15
CA ASN A 82 -7.11 4.81 -2.55
C ASN A 82 -8.08 4.03 -1.66
N LYS A 83 -7.92 4.16 -0.35
CA LYS A 83 -8.75 3.48 0.67
C LYS A 83 -10.22 3.88 0.67
N GLU A 84 -10.59 4.92 -0.07
CA GLU A 84 -11.97 5.38 -0.20
C GLU A 84 -12.69 4.75 -1.39
N ASN A 85 -11.93 4.28 -2.39
CA ASN A 85 -12.46 3.62 -3.58
C ASN A 85 -12.73 2.14 -3.30
N ASN A 86 -13.93 1.85 -2.77
CA ASN A 86 -14.34 0.50 -2.40
C ASN A 86 -15.10 -0.23 -3.50
N HIS A 87 -14.96 0.18 -4.76
CA HIS A 87 -15.52 -0.52 -5.92
C HIS A 87 -14.89 -1.90 -6.05
N VAL A 88 -15.71 -2.92 -6.35
CA VAL A 88 -15.26 -4.32 -6.45
C VAL A 88 -14.07 -4.51 -7.41
N SER A 89 -14.05 -3.79 -8.54
CA SER A 89 -12.96 -3.87 -9.52
C SER A 89 -11.62 -3.28 -9.02
N ASN A 90 -11.66 -2.52 -7.93
CA ASN A 90 -10.48 -1.92 -7.30
C ASN A 90 -9.97 -2.72 -6.10
N LEU A 91 -10.63 -3.81 -5.76
CA LEU A 91 -10.29 -4.63 -4.59
C LEU A 91 -9.78 -6.00 -5.04
N GLU A 92 -8.77 -6.50 -4.36
CA GLU A 92 -8.23 -7.85 -4.57
C GLU A 92 -7.85 -8.49 -3.24
N TRP A 93 -8.04 -9.82 -3.13
CA TRP A 93 -7.51 -10.58 -2.02
C TRP A 93 -6.01 -10.79 -2.20
N CYS A 94 -5.23 -10.64 -1.14
CA CYS A 94 -3.79 -10.77 -1.21
C CYS A 94 -3.18 -11.26 0.12
N THR A 95 -1.90 -11.64 0.07
CA THR A 95 -1.12 -11.90 1.29
C THR A 95 -0.66 -10.60 1.95
N TYR A 96 -0.25 -10.67 3.22
CA TYR A 96 0.38 -9.53 3.89
C TYR A 96 1.63 -9.04 3.16
N GLN A 97 2.39 -9.96 2.58
CA GLN A 97 3.62 -9.66 1.85
C GLN A 97 3.32 -8.90 0.56
N ASP A 98 2.34 -9.36 -0.23
CA ASP A 98 1.94 -8.71 -1.49
C ASP A 98 1.40 -7.31 -1.23
N ASN A 99 0.55 -7.16 -0.21
CA ASN A 99 0.00 -5.87 0.19
C ASN A 99 1.11 -4.87 0.59
N MET A 100 2.11 -5.34 1.34
CA MET A 100 3.26 -4.52 1.70
C MET A 100 4.11 -4.15 0.47
N GLN A 101 4.38 -5.11 -0.42
CA GLN A 101 5.13 -4.85 -1.64
C GLN A 101 4.40 -3.87 -2.57
N HIS A 102 3.07 -4.01 -2.68
CA HIS A 102 2.24 -3.06 -3.41
C HIS A 102 2.36 -1.65 -2.84
N ALA A 103 2.23 -1.50 -1.52
CA ALA A 103 2.36 -0.21 -0.84
C ALA A 103 3.74 0.46 -1.05
N VAL A 104 4.81 -0.34 -1.08
CA VAL A 104 6.18 0.15 -1.37
C VAL A 104 6.31 0.56 -2.84
N ARG A 105 5.83 -0.27 -3.77
CA ARG A 105 5.90 -0.03 -5.21
C ARG A 105 5.12 1.20 -5.65
N THR A 106 3.96 1.43 -5.06
CA THR A 106 3.09 2.58 -5.33
C THR A 106 3.47 3.84 -4.54
N GLY A 107 4.48 3.77 -3.67
CA GLY A 107 4.93 4.91 -2.87
C GLY A 107 4.00 5.29 -1.72
N LEU A 108 3.01 4.45 -1.39
CA LEU A 108 2.08 4.66 -0.26
C LEU A 108 2.78 4.50 1.09
N THR A 109 3.86 3.74 1.11
CA THR A 109 4.73 3.60 2.27
C THR A 109 6.18 3.50 1.82
N HIS A 110 7.07 4.03 2.62
CA HIS A 110 8.50 3.86 2.45
C HIS A 110 9.00 2.88 3.51
N PRO A 111 9.79 1.86 3.13
CA PRO A 111 10.44 1.03 4.14
C PRO A 111 11.28 1.95 5.03
N HIS A 112 11.03 1.87 6.34
CA HIS A 112 11.81 2.65 7.31
C HIS A 112 13.30 2.29 7.18
N ARG A 113 14.08 3.23 6.69
CA ARG A 113 15.54 3.10 6.66
C ARG A 113 16.08 3.68 7.95
N TRP A 114 16.45 2.80 8.86
CA TRP A 114 17.15 3.18 10.09
C TRP A 114 18.37 4.00 9.75
N THR A 115 18.46 5.20 10.31
CA THR A 115 19.69 6.01 10.24
C THR A 115 20.82 5.32 10.98
N THR A 116 22.04 5.75 10.75
CA THR A 116 23.22 5.21 11.48
C THR A 116 23.06 5.43 12.99
N GLU A 117 22.52 6.55 13.39
CA GLU A 117 22.30 6.94 14.79
C GLU A 117 21.21 6.09 15.44
N GLU A 118 20.08 5.88 14.77
CA GLU A 118 19.03 5.00 15.25
C GLU A 118 19.50 3.54 15.41
N ARG A 119 20.29 3.04 14.44
CA ARG A 119 20.91 1.70 14.56
C ARG A 119 21.85 1.60 15.75
N LYS A 120 22.67 2.63 15.99
CA LYS A 120 23.56 2.72 17.13
C LYS A 120 22.76 2.70 18.43
N HIS A 121 21.73 3.53 18.55
CA HIS A 121 20.86 3.60 19.71
C HIS A 121 20.18 2.25 20.01
N ILE A 122 19.65 1.56 18.97
CA ILE A 122 19.04 0.22 19.12
C ILE A 122 20.11 -0.79 19.55
N SER A 123 21.32 -0.73 18.97
CA SER A 123 22.43 -1.61 19.34
C SER A 123 22.85 -1.40 20.80
N GLU A 124 22.98 -0.15 21.23
CA GLU A 124 23.31 0.19 22.62
C GLU A 124 22.23 -0.26 23.60
N ARG A 125 20.97 -0.01 23.29
CA ARG A 125 19.82 -0.47 24.11
C ARG A 125 19.79 -1.99 24.27
N ASN A 126 20.15 -2.73 23.22
CA ASN A 126 20.15 -4.18 23.22
C ASN A 126 21.47 -4.79 23.72
N LYS A 127 22.50 -3.96 23.94
CA LYS A 127 23.80 -4.37 24.45
C LYS A 127 23.63 -4.85 25.90
N GLY A 128 24.01 -6.10 26.14
CA GLY A 128 23.88 -6.72 27.45
C GLY A 128 22.55 -7.40 27.73
N GLN A 129 21.59 -7.41 26.81
CA GLN A 129 20.41 -8.26 26.95
C GLN A 129 20.80 -9.73 26.86
N ILE A 130 20.68 -10.42 27.99
CA ILE A 130 20.93 -11.86 28.06
C ILE A 130 19.64 -12.57 27.61
N ILE A 131 19.70 -13.21 26.44
CA ILE A 131 18.63 -14.08 25.96
C ILE A 131 18.65 -15.35 26.80
N THR A 132 17.56 -15.62 27.53
CA THR A 132 17.44 -16.81 28.36
C THR A 132 17.51 -18.10 27.52
N THR A 133 17.88 -19.22 28.15
CA THR A 133 17.91 -20.53 27.48
C THR A 133 16.57 -20.91 26.86
N GLU A 134 15.47 -20.60 27.53
CA GLU A 134 14.12 -20.84 27.04
C GLU A 134 13.80 -20.00 25.78
N GLN A 135 14.18 -18.72 25.77
CA GLN A 135 14.01 -17.85 24.60
C GLN A 135 14.86 -18.34 23.42
N ARG A 136 16.10 -18.80 23.67
CA ARG A 136 16.96 -19.40 22.63
C ARG A 136 16.33 -20.64 22.03
N GLU A 137 15.73 -21.49 22.85
CA GLU A 137 15.05 -22.70 22.41
C GLU A 137 13.83 -22.36 21.53
N LYS A 138 12.98 -21.43 21.95
CA LYS A 138 11.86 -20.93 21.15
C LYS A 138 12.31 -20.38 19.80
N ILE A 139 13.39 -19.58 19.76
CA ILE A 139 13.97 -19.06 18.52
C ILE A 139 14.51 -20.21 17.65
N ARG A 140 15.21 -21.19 18.25
CA ARG A 140 15.73 -22.37 17.54
C ARG A 140 14.61 -23.17 16.89
N GLN A 141 13.51 -23.43 17.63
CA GLN A 141 12.34 -24.15 17.12
C GLN A 141 11.65 -23.36 15.98
N ALA A 142 11.47 -22.05 16.13
CA ALA A 142 10.88 -21.19 15.11
C ALA A 142 11.72 -21.11 13.81
N LEU A 143 13.02 -21.31 13.92
CA LEU A 143 13.96 -21.32 12.78
C LEU A 143 14.22 -22.72 12.23
N LYS A 144 13.74 -23.77 12.93
CA LYS A 144 13.91 -25.17 12.51
C LYS A 144 13.18 -25.39 11.18
N GLY A 145 13.90 -25.84 10.16
CA GLY A 145 13.36 -26.07 8.83
C GLY A 145 13.38 -24.87 7.87
N ARG A 146 13.70 -23.67 8.33
CA ARG A 146 13.94 -22.54 7.43
C ARG A 146 15.29 -22.73 6.75
N LYS A 147 15.28 -23.04 5.46
CA LYS A 147 16.51 -23.03 4.64
C LYS A 147 17.07 -21.60 4.70
N ARG A 148 18.25 -21.43 5.25
CA ARG A 148 18.98 -20.16 5.09
C ARG A 148 19.31 -20.06 3.61
N PRO A 149 18.95 -18.95 2.91
CA PRO A 149 19.44 -18.77 1.54
C PRO A 149 20.95 -18.85 1.56
N ASP A 150 21.51 -19.60 0.62
CA ASP A 150 22.95 -19.74 0.50
C ASP A 150 23.58 -18.34 0.42
N VAL A 151 24.63 -18.12 1.23
CA VAL A 151 25.32 -16.84 1.28
C VAL A 151 25.89 -16.47 -0.10
N SER A 152 26.27 -17.48 -0.89
CA SER A 152 26.75 -17.32 -2.26
C SER A 152 25.65 -16.78 -3.20
N GLU A 153 24.41 -17.27 -3.10
CA GLU A 153 23.27 -16.76 -3.88
C GLU A 153 22.90 -15.33 -3.46
N ARG A 154 22.95 -15.02 -2.16
CA ARG A 154 22.69 -13.68 -1.66
C ARG A 154 23.73 -12.68 -2.14
N GLN A 155 25.01 -13.08 -2.19
CA GLN A 155 26.10 -12.25 -2.72
C GLN A 155 25.95 -12.05 -4.23
N LYS A 156 25.60 -13.08 -5.00
CA LYS A 156 25.29 -12.97 -6.43
C LYS A 156 24.11 -12.01 -6.68
N GLY A 157 23.04 -12.12 -5.91
CA GLY A 157 21.90 -11.22 -6.01
C GLY A 157 22.27 -9.75 -5.73
N VAL A 158 23.10 -9.48 -4.72
CA VAL A 158 23.60 -8.15 -4.42
C VAL A 158 24.51 -7.61 -5.53
N ALA A 159 25.38 -8.44 -6.11
CA ALA A 159 26.26 -8.06 -7.20
C ALA A 159 25.48 -7.73 -8.48
N LEU A 160 24.46 -8.52 -8.83
CA LEU A 160 23.55 -8.24 -9.95
C LEU A 160 22.77 -6.96 -9.75
N CYS A 161 22.29 -6.71 -8.53
CA CYS A 161 21.59 -5.47 -8.20
C CYS A 161 22.50 -4.25 -8.32
N ARG A 162 23.75 -4.31 -7.85
CA ARG A 162 24.73 -3.24 -8.03
C ARG A 162 25.00 -2.91 -9.50
N LYS A 163 25.26 -3.93 -10.31
CA LYS A 163 25.46 -3.75 -11.77
C LYS A 163 24.25 -3.09 -12.44
N ALA A 164 23.05 -3.50 -12.10
CA ALA A 164 21.82 -2.90 -12.64
C ALA A 164 21.67 -1.42 -12.24
N ILE A 165 22.00 -1.07 -11.00
CA ILE A 165 21.99 0.32 -10.51
C ILE A 165 23.04 1.16 -11.23
N GLU A 166 24.27 0.66 -11.39
CA GLU A 166 25.36 1.33 -12.12
C GLU A 166 24.98 1.57 -13.59
N ALA A 167 24.42 0.56 -14.25
CA ALA A 167 23.91 0.70 -15.62
C ALA A 167 22.80 1.75 -15.75
N SER A 168 21.89 1.80 -14.79
CA SER A 168 20.81 2.81 -14.75
C SER A 168 21.37 4.23 -14.55
N ILE A 169 22.37 4.39 -13.69
CA ILE A 169 23.05 5.68 -13.46
C ILE A 169 23.78 6.13 -14.73
N ALA A 170 24.51 5.22 -15.40
CA ALA A 170 25.22 5.50 -16.63
C ALA A 170 24.24 5.91 -17.77
N ALA A 171 23.11 5.21 -17.90
CA ALA A 171 22.09 5.56 -18.87
C ALA A 171 21.46 6.95 -18.62
N ARG A 172 21.22 7.30 -17.35
CA ARG A 172 20.74 8.66 -16.98
C ARG A 172 21.76 9.75 -17.30
N LYS A 173 23.05 9.50 -17.05
CA LYS A 173 24.12 10.46 -17.40
C LYS A 173 24.16 10.69 -18.93
N ARG A 174 24.17 9.61 -19.74
CA ARG A 174 24.15 9.73 -21.21
C ARG A 174 22.96 10.55 -21.72
N LYS A 175 21.73 10.28 -21.21
CA LYS A 175 20.55 11.07 -21.58
C LYS A 175 20.65 12.53 -21.16
N ALA A 176 21.27 12.83 -20.03
CA ALA A 176 21.47 14.22 -19.58
C ALA A 176 22.50 14.95 -20.45
N GLU A 177 23.58 14.30 -20.86
CA GLU A 177 24.58 14.83 -21.78
C GLU A 177 23.99 15.09 -23.18
N GLU A 178 23.21 14.14 -23.69
CA GLU A 178 22.51 14.28 -24.96
C GLU A 178 21.53 15.47 -24.96
N ARG A 179 20.75 15.62 -23.87
CA ARG A 179 19.86 16.78 -23.71
C ARG A 179 20.63 18.10 -23.65
N ARG A 180 21.79 18.15 -22.99
CA ARG A 180 22.64 19.34 -22.95
C ARG A 180 23.24 19.66 -24.33
N ALA A 181 23.66 18.65 -25.08
CA ALA A 181 24.15 18.82 -26.44
C ALA A 181 23.06 19.37 -27.37
N ILE A 182 21.84 18.82 -27.30
CA ILE A 182 20.67 19.31 -28.10
C ILE A 182 20.32 20.75 -27.68
N GLU A 183 20.34 21.09 -26.40
CA GLU A 183 20.07 22.44 -25.92
C GLU A 183 21.14 23.44 -26.35
N ALA A 184 22.42 23.02 -26.41
CA ALA A 184 23.54 23.84 -26.89
C ALA A 184 23.46 24.12 -28.43
N MET A 185 22.82 23.23 -29.19
CA MET A 185 22.62 23.39 -30.62
C MET A 185 21.43 24.27 -30.96
N LYS A 186 20.56 24.60 -30.02
CA LYS A 186 19.43 25.51 -30.27
C LYS A 186 19.94 26.90 -30.53
N PRO A 187 19.47 27.58 -31.61
CA PRO A 187 19.84 28.96 -31.88
C PRO A 187 19.41 29.85 -30.71
N LYS A 188 20.35 30.63 -30.17
CA LYS A 188 20.09 31.60 -29.09
C LYS A 188 18.99 32.55 -29.60
N ARG A 189 17.86 32.59 -28.91
CA ARG A 189 16.82 33.58 -29.20
C ARG A 189 17.42 34.99 -29.15
N PRO A 190 17.16 35.84 -30.18
CA PRO A 190 17.67 37.19 -30.15
C PRO A 190 17.12 37.92 -28.91
N ARG A 191 18.04 38.55 -28.16
CA ARG A 191 17.69 39.36 -26.99
C ARG A 191 16.88 40.57 -27.48
N GLY A 192 15.64 40.66 -26.99
CA GLY A 192 14.92 41.91 -26.74
C GLY A 192 14.64 42.83 -27.91
N ARG A 193 13.37 42.95 -28.28
CA ARG A 193 12.87 44.15 -28.95
C ARG A 193 13.15 45.39 -28.08
N PRO A 194 13.70 46.48 -28.65
CA PRO A 194 13.81 47.73 -27.91
C PRO A 194 12.41 48.23 -27.51
N ARG A 195 12.28 48.68 -26.26
CA ARG A 195 11.06 49.37 -25.77
C ARG A 195 10.84 50.58 -26.68
N LYS A 196 9.67 50.66 -27.30
CA LYS A 196 9.19 51.93 -27.91
C LYS A 196 9.09 52.96 -26.79
N MET A 197 9.87 54.02 -26.90
CA MET A 197 9.63 55.25 -26.13
C MET A 197 8.26 55.77 -26.59
N ILE A 198 7.38 55.96 -25.63
CA ILE A 198 6.13 56.68 -25.84
C ILE A 198 6.49 58.15 -25.53
N ASP A 199 6.63 58.91 -26.60
CA ASP A 199 6.71 60.36 -26.45
C ASP A 199 5.35 60.92 -26.02
N SER A 200 5.42 61.77 -25.04
CA SER A 200 4.32 62.50 -24.39
C SER A 200 3.70 63.53 -25.30
#